data_c9bf07989c9df439bc8f6f97f19fa1e7
#
_entry.id   c9bf07989c9df439bc8f6f97f19fa1e7
#
_cell.length_a   1.000
_cell.length_b   1.000
_cell.length_c   1.000
_cell.angle_alpha   90.00
_cell.angle_beta   90.00
_cell.angle_gamma   90.00
#
_symmetry.space_group_name_H-M   'P 1'
#
loop_
_entity.id
_entity.type
_entity.pdbx_description
1 polymer ?
#
loop_
_entity_poly.entity_id
_entity_poly.type
_entity_poly.pdbx_seq_one_letter_code
_entity_poly.pdbx_strand_id
1 'polypeptide(L)'
;MKKTIWIATSNAHKVEEFQTMLKDCKVKCLKDLDHKINIIEDGTTFEENALIKARTLYNELHEPVISDDSGLEVDAMDKKPGVYSARFLGEDTSYDIKNQYIIDQVEGKTRTARYVCVIAYIGENGQEHVYRGECEGLIHDKLEGENGFGYDPIFYYPPFKTTLANVSEEKKNSVSHRGAALEKFLKDWSK
;
A
#
# COMPACT_ATOMS: atom_id res chain seq x y z
N MET A 1 24.83 13.72 -9.76
CA MET A 1 23.39 14.06 -9.86
C MET A 1 22.60 12.94 -9.19
N LYS A 2 21.54 13.26 -8.43
CA LYS A 2 20.64 12.22 -7.88
C LYS A 2 19.93 11.52 -9.01
N LYS A 3 19.82 10.18 -8.96
CA LYS A 3 19.03 9.41 -9.92
C LYS A 3 17.56 9.83 -9.78
N THR A 4 16.87 9.96 -10.90
CA THR A 4 15.41 10.17 -10.90
C THR A 4 14.71 8.84 -10.90
N ILE A 5 13.65 8.72 -10.10
CA ILE A 5 12.73 7.60 -10.10
C ILE A 5 11.30 8.09 -10.10
N TRP A 6 10.48 7.50 -10.93
CA TRP A 6 9.07 7.83 -11.02
C TRP A 6 8.23 6.87 -10.18
N ILE A 7 7.20 7.41 -9.53
CA ILE A 7 6.22 6.62 -8.78
C ILE A 7 4.86 6.72 -9.48
N ALA A 8 4.30 5.59 -9.87
CA ALA A 8 3.02 5.49 -10.54
C ALA A 8 1.85 5.68 -9.57
N THR A 9 1.81 6.82 -8.90
CA THR A 9 0.74 7.21 -7.97
C THR A 9 0.52 8.71 -7.99
N SER A 10 -0.71 9.13 -7.68
CA SER A 10 -1.06 10.53 -7.38
C SER A 10 -1.32 10.75 -5.88
N ASN A 11 -1.20 9.71 -5.05
CA ASN A 11 -1.43 9.79 -3.62
C ASN A 11 -0.23 10.46 -2.92
N ALA A 12 -0.45 11.65 -2.37
CA ALA A 12 0.59 12.45 -1.72
C ALA A 12 1.26 11.72 -0.53
N HIS A 13 0.49 10.98 0.28
CA HIS A 13 1.05 10.23 1.41
C HIS A 13 2.02 9.14 0.97
N LYS A 14 1.69 8.42 -0.10
CA LYS A 14 2.60 7.43 -0.68
C LYS A 14 3.87 8.07 -1.22
N VAL A 15 3.75 9.20 -1.93
CA VAL A 15 4.90 9.94 -2.47
C VAL A 15 5.85 10.39 -1.35
N GLU A 16 5.31 10.93 -0.25
CA GLU A 16 6.11 11.36 0.91
C GLU A 16 6.85 10.18 1.57
N GLU A 17 6.17 9.05 1.75
CA GLU A 17 6.80 7.83 2.28
C GLU A 17 7.97 7.37 1.40
N PHE A 18 7.76 7.28 0.08
CA PHE A 18 8.83 6.89 -0.85
C PHE A 18 9.97 7.90 -0.87
N GLN A 19 9.67 9.21 -0.86
CA GLN A 19 10.71 10.23 -0.83
C GLN A 19 11.55 10.17 0.46
N THR A 20 10.92 9.88 1.59
CA THR A 20 11.60 9.73 2.88
C THR A 20 12.55 8.53 2.88
N MET A 21 12.18 7.46 2.20
CA MET A 21 12.95 6.23 2.16
C MET A 21 13.99 6.20 1.03
N LEU A 22 13.73 6.88 -0.09
CA LEU A 22 14.61 7.01 -1.25
C LEU A 22 15.42 8.32 -1.21
N LYS A 23 16.14 8.56 -0.13
CA LYS A 23 16.86 9.83 0.14
C LYS A 23 17.86 10.25 -0.95
N ASP A 24 18.45 9.28 -1.63
CA ASP A 24 19.47 9.49 -2.65
C ASP A 24 18.88 9.65 -4.06
N CYS A 25 17.58 9.56 -4.20
CA CYS A 25 16.86 9.72 -5.46
C CYS A 25 16.04 11.02 -5.48
N LYS A 26 15.81 11.54 -6.68
CA LYS A 26 14.77 12.52 -6.95
C LYS A 26 13.49 11.75 -7.30
N VAL A 27 12.53 11.78 -6.41
CA VAL A 27 11.23 11.14 -6.63
C VAL A 27 10.32 12.08 -7.40
N LYS A 28 9.72 11.55 -8.46
CA LYS A 28 8.64 12.19 -9.24
C LYS A 28 7.40 11.31 -9.22
N CYS A 29 6.23 11.88 -9.41
CA CYS A 29 4.96 11.16 -9.40
C CYS A 29 4.06 11.56 -10.58
N LEU A 30 2.89 10.98 -10.68
CA LEU A 30 1.94 11.26 -11.78
C LEU A 30 1.53 12.74 -11.87
N LYS A 31 1.62 13.49 -10.77
CA LYS A 31 1.32 14.94 -10.78
C LYS A 31 2.41 15.79 -11.42
N ASP A 32 3.62 15.24 -11.58
CA ASP A 32 4.76 15.92 -12.20
C ASP A 32 4.77 15.74 -13.73
N LEU A 33 3.80 15.01 -14.28
CA LEU A 33 3.58 14.88 -15.70
C LEU A 33 2.85 16.12 -16.24
N ASP A 34 3.14 16.48 -17.48
CA ASP A 34 2.46 17.57 -18.21
C ASP A 34 1.07 17.17 -18.75
N HIS A 35 0.73 15.88 -18.65
CA HIS A 35 -0.55 15.32 -19.09
C HIS A 35 -1.02 14.23 -18.13
N LYS A 36 -2.28 13.85 -18.24
CA LYS A 36 -2.88 12.77 -17.45
C LYS A 36 -2.71 11.43 -18.13
N ILE A 37 -2.24 10.46 -17.36
CA ILE A 37 -2.22 9.05 -17.77
C ILE A 37 -3.41 8.34 -17.10
N ASN A 38 -4.18 7.61 -17.90
CA ASN A 38 -5.24 6.75 -17.38
C ASN A 38 -4.68 5.36 -17.11
N ILE A 39 -4.66 4.96 -15.85
CA ILE A 39 -4.21 3.63 -15.42
C ILE A 39 -5.44 2.82 -15.01
N ILE A 40 -5.70 1.71 -15.73
CA ILE A 40 -6.81 0.81 -15.43
C ILE A 40 -6.28 -0.35 -14.60
N GLU A 41 -6.63 -0.36 -13.33
CA GLU A 41 -6.27 -1.42 -12.37
C GLU A 41 -7.35 -2.52 -12.41
N ASP A 42 -7.25 -3.42 -13.37
CA ASP A 42 -8.17 -4.54 -13.58
C ASP A 42 -7.59 -5.90 -13.19
N GLY A 43 -6.44 -5.91 -12.53
CA GLY A 43 -5.80 -7.10 -11.99
C GLY A 43 -6.58 -7.71 -10.83
N THR A 44 -6.38 -9.00 -10.62
CA THR A 44 -7.02 -9.78 -9.54
C THR A 44 -6.12 -9.97 -8.33
N THR A 45 -4.85 -9.62 -8.45
CA THR A 45 -3.84 -9.69 -7.40
C THR A 45 -3.15 -8.35 -7.21
N PHE A 46 -2.54 -8.14 -6.03
CA PHE A 46 -1.73 -6.95 -5.77
C PHE A 46 -0.54 -6.86 -6.72
N GLU A 47 0.08 -7.99 -7.03
CA GLU A 47 1.21 -8.10 -7.98
C GLU A 47 0.80 -7.64 -9.38
N GLU A 48 -0.35 -8.11 -9.87
CA GLU A 48 -0.87 -7.70 -11.18
C GLU A 48 -1.15 -6.20 -11.24
N ASN A 49 -1.84 -5.64 -10.26
CA ASN A 49 -2.15 -4.21 -10.23
C ASN A 49 -0.90 -3.34 -10.09
N ALA A 50 0.07 -3.73 -9.26
CA ALA A 50 1.34 -3.03 -9.16
C ALA A 50 2.09 -3.04 -10.50
N LEU A 51 2.16 -4.18 -11.19
CA LEU A 51 2.80 -4.29 -12.49
C LEU A 51 2.07 -3.48 -13.58
N ILE A 52 0.74 -3.51 -13.61
CA ILE A 52 -0.06 -2.71 -14.54
C ILE A 52 0.29 -1.21 -14.40
N LYS A 53 0.33 -0.71 -13.17
CA LYS A 53 0.70 0.69 -12.92
C LYS A 53 2.11 1.01 -13.37
N ALA A 54 3.07 0.18 -13.00
CA ALA A 54 4.47 0.38 -13.36
C ALA A 54 4.68 0.33 -14.86
N ARG A 55 4.11 -0.66 -15.55
CA ARG A 55 4.21 -0.82 -17.01
C ARG A 55 3.59 0.34 -17.76
N THR A 56 2.42 0.79 -17.33
CA THR A 56 1.73 1.92 -17.97
C THR A 56 2.60 3.17 -17.96
N LEU A 57 3.20 3.50 -16.81
CA LEU A 57 4.06 4.66 -16.69
C LEU A 57 5.42 4.47 -17.37
N TYR A 58 6.02 3.27 -17.27
CA TYR A 58 7.28 2.96 -17.94
C TYR A 58 7.18 3.04 -19.47
N ASN A 59 6.10 2.55 -20.06
CA ASN A 59 5.86 2.63 -21.51
C ASN A 59 5.74 4.06 -22.01
N GLU A 60 5.29 4.97 -21.14
CA GLU A 60 5.21 6.39 -21.47
C GLU A 60 6.56 7.10 -21.37
N LEU A 61 7.34 6.80 -20.32
CA LEU A 61 8.52 7.58 -19.97
C LEU A 61 9.84 6.93 -20.39
N HIS A 62 9.88 5.61 -20.48
CA HIS A 62 11.12 4.81 -20.62
C HIS A 62 12.21 5.17 -19.59
N GLU A 63 11.78 5.55 -18.38
CA GLU A 63 12.61 5.84 -17.21
C GLU A 63 12.28 4.86 -16.08
N PRO A 64 13.17 4.68 -15.07
CA PRO A 64 12.88 3.81 -13.94
C PRO A 64 11.60 4.19 -13.21
N VAL A 65 10.73 3.21 -12.98
CA VAL A 65 9.41 3.37 -12.36
C VAL A 65 9.27 2.44 -11.18
N ILE A 66 8.70 2.96 -10.09
CA ILE A 66 8.13 2.20 -8.99
C ILE A 66 6.60 2.39 -9.01
N SER A 67 5.90 1.34 -8.65
CA SER A 67 4.50 1.42 -8.25
C SER A 67 4.28 0.63 -6.98
N ASP A 68 3.17 0.86 -6.31
CA ASP A 68 2.69 -0.02 -5.26
C ASP A 68 1.21 -0.31 -5.42
N ASP A 69 0.80 -1.50 -4.98
CA ASP A 69 -0.58 -1.82 -4.70
C ASP A 69 -0.68 -2.39 -3.28
N SER A 70 -1.69 -1.97 -2.53
CA SER A 70 -1.80 -2.31 -1.12
C SER A 70 -3.25 -2.44 -0.69
N GLY A 71 -3.48 -3.24 0.34
CA GLY A 71 -4.80 -3.42 0.89
C GLY A 71 -4.81 -4.27 2.14
N LEU A 72 -6.03 -4.50 2.64
CA LEU A 72 -6.34 -5.31 3.79
C LEU A 72 -6.92 -6.65 3.34
N GLU A 73 -6.35 -7.74 3.81
CA GLU A 73 -6.91 -9.08 3.67
C GLU A 73 -7.47 -9.55 5.01
N VAL A 74 -8.75 -9.95 5.05
CA VAL A 74 -9.43 -10.48 6.24
C VAL A 74 -9.77 -11.93 6.00
N ASP A 75 -9.24 -12.84 6.82
CA ASP A 75 -9.37 -14.28 6.57
C ASP A 75 -10.83 -14.77 6.64
N ALA A 76 -11.62 -14.26 7.60
CA ALA A 76 -13.06 -14.59 7.70
C ALA A 76 -13.91 -14.07 6.53
N MET A 77 -13.36 -13.23 5.68
CA MET A 77 -14.00 -12.65 4.50
C MET A 77 -13.38 -13.15 3.18
N ASP A 78 -12.78 -14.33 3.19
CA ASP A 78 -12.06 -14.87 2.01
C ASP A 78 -11.03 -13.91 1.43
N LYS A 79 -10.26 -13.28 2.31
CA LYS A 79 -9.25 -12.26 2.00
C LYS A 79 -9.77 -10.96 1.38
N LYS A 80 -11.07 -10.71 1.46
CA LYS A 80 -11.64 -9.41 1.11
C LYS A 80 -11.37 -8.39 2.25
N PRO A 81 -11.32 -7.09 1.96
CA PRO A 81 -11.49 -6.43 0.66
C PRO A 81 -10.34 -6.63 -0.34
N GLY A 82 -9.12 -7.02 0.07
CA GLY A 82 -8.01 -7.33 -0.81
C GLY A 82 -7.66 -6.18 -1.77
N VAL A 83 -7.55 -6.46 -3.06
CA VAL A 83 -7.25 -5.46 -4.10
C VAL A 83 -8.32 -4.36 -4.22
N TYR A 84 -9.50 -4.58 -3.66
CA TYR A 84 -10.61 -3.61 -3.66
C TYR A 84 -10.63 -2.71 -2.41
N SER A 85 -9.59 -2.75 -1.57
CA SER A 85 -9.58 -2.07 -0.26
C SER A 85 -9.92 -0.59 -0.34
N ALA A 86 -9.40 0.15 -1.32
CA ALA A 86 -9.67 1.58 -1.45
C ALA A 86 -11.11 1.88 -1.88
N ARG A 87 -11.70 1.02 -2.72
CA ARG A 87 -13.06 1.18 -3.29
C ARG A 87 -14.11 0.26 -2.68
N PHE A 88 -13.75 -0.43 -1.59
CA PHE A 88 -14.65 -1.34 -0.88
C PHE A 88 -15.92 -0.62 -0.44
N LEU A 89 -17.09 -1.21 -0.70
CA LEU A 89 -18.41 -0.61 -0.48
C LEU A 89 -18.67 0.71 -1.22
N GLY A 90 -17.85 1.07 -2.20
CA GLY A 90 -17.91 2.31 -2.97
C GLY A 90 -16.78 3.29 -2.64
N GLU A 91 -16.31 4.01 -3.65
CA GLU A 91 -15.18 4.95 -3.51
C GLU A 91 -15.50 6.09 -2.53
N ASP A 92 -16.74 6.57 -2.52
CA ASP A 92 -17.19 7.69 -1.69
C ASP A 92 -17.70 7.26 -0.30
N THR A 93 -17.67 5.96 0.00
CA THR A 93 -18.09 5.46 1.31
C THR A 93 -17.04 5.77 2.36
N SER A 94 -17.46 6.33 3.50
CA SER A 94 -16.54 6.66 4.60
C SER A 94 -15.87 5.40 5.18
N TYR A 95 -14.64 5.56 5.66
CA TYR A 95 -13.95 4.45 6.31
C TYR A 95 -14.60 4.00 7.61
N ASP A 96 -15.32 4.86 8.31
CA ASP A 96 -16.09 4.45 9.49
C ASP A 96 -17.13 3.40 9.14
N ILE A 97 -17.83 3.55 8.02
CA ILE A 97 -18.80 2.57 7.52
C ILE A 97 -18.09 1.29 7.06
N LYS A 98 -16.99 1.41 6.29
CA LYS A 98 -16.20 0.25 5.84
C LYS A 98 -15.65 -0.54 7.02
N ASN A 99 -15.11 0.15 8.01
CA ASN A 99 -14.55 -0.45 9.21
C ASN A 99 -15.61 -1.16 10.05
N GLN A 100 -16.75 -0.52 10.29
CA GLN A 100 -17.84 -1.14 11.03
C GLN A 100 -18.39 -2.39 10.31
N TYR A 101 -18.53 -2.32 9.00
CA TYR A 101 -18.96 -3.47 8.20
C TYR A 101 -18.01 -4.67 8.39
N ILE A 102 -16.68 -4.45 8.37
CA ILE A 102 -15.70 -5.52 8.57
C ILE A 102 -15.80 -6.10 9.98
N ILE A 103 -15.94 -5.26 11.01
CA ILE A 103 -16.14 -5.71 12.40
C ILE A 103 -17.35 -6.65 12.49
N ASP A 104 -18.48 -6.26 11.89
CA ASP A 104 -19.72 -7.05 11.89
C ASP A 104 -19.55 -8.39 11.16
N GLN A 105 -18.78 -8.41 10.06
CA GLN A 105 -18.55 -9.64 9.29
C GLN A 105 -17.68 -10.68 10.01
N VAL A 106 -16.81 -10.25 10.90
CA VAL A 106 -15.91 -11.16 11.64
C VAL A 106 -16.44 -11.54 13.02
N GLU A 107 -17.61 -11.04 13.42
CA GLU A 107 -18.23 -11.41 14.69
C GLU A 107 -18.46 -12.92 14.77
N GLY A 108 -17.98 -13.54 15.85
CA GLY A 108 -18.04 -14.99 16.05
C GLY A 108 -17.15 -15.82 15.14
N LYS A 109 -16.27 -15.21 14.37
CA LYS A 109 -15.32 -15.88 13.45
C LYS A 109 -13.88 -15.56 13.82
N THR A 110 -12.93 -16.13 13.04
CA THR A 110 -11.53 -15.73 13.14
C THR A 110 -11.37 -14.24 12.82
N ARG A 111 -10.51 -13.55 13.56
CA ARG A 111 -10.21 -12.12 13.37
C ARG A 111 -8.87 -11.88 12.68
N THR A 112 -8.18 -12.93 12.28
CA THR A 112 -6.88 -12.80 11.62
C THR A 112 -7.01 -12.03 10.32
N ALA A 113 -6.10 -11.09 10.15
CA ALA A 113 -6.05 -10.22 9.00
C ALA A 113 -4.59 -9.77 8.75
N ARG A 114 -4.33 -9.23 7.58
CA ARG A 114 -3.02 -8.64 7.25
C ARG A 114 -3.18 -7.46 6.34
N TYR A 115 -2.32 -6.48 6.52
CA TYR A 115 -2.02 -5.52 5.48
C TYR A 115 -1.00 -6.11 4.51
N VAL A 116 -1.23 -5.88 3.24
CA VAL A 116 -0.33 -6.29 2.16
C VAL A 116 0.09 -5.07 1.36
N CYS A 117 1.37 -4.97 1.02
CA CYS A 117 1.88 -4.04 0.03
C CYS A 117 2.75 -4.80 -0.96
N VAL A 118 2.49 -4.61 -2.24
CA VAL A 118 3.35 -5.09 -3.31
C VAL A 118 3.94 -3.91 -4.04
N ILE A 119 5.27 -3.85 -4.12
CA ILE A 119 6.00 -2.87 -4.92
C ILE A 119 6.42 -3.55 -6.22
N ALA A 120 6.10 -2.95 -7.35
CA ALA A 120 6.67 -3.31 -8.64
C ALA A 120 7.70 -2.25 -9.05
N TYR A 121 8.85 -2.69 -9.52
CA TYR A 121 9.92 -1.85 -10.03
C TYR A 121 10.25 -2.26 -11.46
N ILE A 122 10.36 -1.29 -12.35
CA ILE A 122 10.86 -1.48 -13.71
C ILE A 122 12.10 -0.61 -13.85
N GLY A 123 13.24 -1.24 -14.12
CA GLY A 123 14.54 -0.59 -14.26
C GLY A 123 14.75 0.05 -15.64
N GLU A 124 15.89 0.73 -15.81
CA GLU A 124 16.28 1.39 -17.08
C GLU A 124 16.22 0.45 -18.30
N ASN A 125 16.50 -0.84 -18.08
CA ASN A 125 16.52 -1.86 -19.15
C ASN A 125 15.16 -2.58 -19.31
N GLY A 126 14.10 -2.10 -18.69
CA GLY A 126 12.77 -2.73 -18.73
C GLY A 126 12.66 -4.01 -17.89
N GLN A 127 13.63 -4.32 -17.05
CA GLN A 127 13.57 -5.47 -16.16
C GLN A 127 12.55 -5.22 -15.04
N GLU A 128 11.67 -6.18 -14.84
CA GLU A 128 10.58 -6.11 -13.86
C GLU A 128 10.94 -6.90 -12.59
N HIS A 129 10.70 -6.30 -11.45
CA HIS A 129 10.86 -6.91 -10.13
C HIS A 129 9.63 -6.61 -9.27
N VAL A 130 9.27 -7.56 -8.41
CA VAL A 130 8.13 -7.44 -7.52
C VAL A 130 8.55 -7.79 -6.09
N TYR A 131 8.15 -6.95 -5.13
CA TYR A 131 8.48 -7.09 -3.72
C TYR A 131 7.22 -7.02 -2.88
N ARG A 132 6.92 -8.10 -2.14
CA ARG A 132 5.77 -8.19 -1.26
C ARG A 132 6.18 -8.02 0.20
N GLY A 133 5.50 -7.11 0.91
CA GLY A 133 5.56 -6.91 2.34
C GLY A 133 4.20 -7.11 2.98
N GLU A 134 4.19 -7.63 4.19
CA GLU A 134 2.97 -7.91 4.96
C GLU A 134 3.13 -7.46 6.40
N CYS A 135 2.00 -7.09 7.02
CA CYS A 135 1.90 -6.85 8.45
C CYS A 135 0.72 -7.67 8.97
N GLU A 136 0.99 -8.70 9.75
CA GLU A 136 -0.04 -9.57 10.33
C GLU A 136 -0.66 -8.92 11.57
N GLY A 137 -1.97 -9.05 11.72
CA GLY A 137 -2.70 -8.53 12.85
C GLY A 137 -4.09 -9.16 13.00
N LEU A 138 -4.93 -8.47 13.75
CA LEU A 138 -6.30 -8.91 14.05
C LEU A 138 -7.27 -7.75 13.77
N ILE A 139 -8.49 -8.08 13.36
CA ILE A 139 -9.58 -7.11 13.34
C ILE A 139 -10.04 -6.90 14.78
N HIS A 140 -9.98 -5.65 15.23
CA HIS A 140 -10.46 -5.25 16.56
C HIS A 140 -11.98 -5.34 16.66
N ASP A 141 -12.51 -5.38 17.87
CA ASP A 141 -13.97 -5.47 18.10
C ASP A 141 -14.69 -4.11 18.03
N LYS A 142 -13.93 -3.02 17.94
CA LYS A 142 -14.43 -1.64 17.81
C LYS A 142 -13.44 -0.76 17.07
N LEU A 143 -13.91 0.37 16.54
CA LEU A 143 -13.02 1.42 16.06
C LEU A 143 -12.31 2.07 17.25
N GLU A 144 -10.99 2.20 17.17
CA GLU A 144 -10.19 2.77 18.24
C GLU A 144 -8.99 3.52 17.67
N GLY A 145 -8.82 4.79 18.08
CA GLY A 145 -7.74 5.67 17.67
C GLY A 145 -8.10 6.60 16.52
N GLU A 146 -7.32 7.67 16.40
CA GLU A 146 -7.56 8.75 15.43
C GLU A 146 -6.36 9.01 14.52
N ASN A 147 -5.23 8.33 14.75
CA ASN A 147 -4.05 8.46 13.91
C ASN A 147 -4.16 7.57 12.67
N GLY A 148 -3.28 7.81 11.70
CA GLY A 148 -3.24 7.03 10.47
C GLY A 148 -4.42 7.31 9.55
N PHE A 149 -4.80 6.31 8.78
CA PHE A 149 -5.90 6.41 7.81
C PHE A 149 -6.48 5.02 7.47
N GLY A 150 -7.60 5.02 6.74
CA GLY A 150 -8.17 3.80 6.21
C GLY A 150 -8.67 2.84 7.28
N TYR A 151 -8.14 1.64 7.29
CA TYR A 151 -8.55 0.57 8.21
C TYR A 151 -7.74 0.55 9.52
N ASP A 152 -6.85 1.49 9.76
CA ASP A 152 -6.01 1.54 10.96
C ASP A 152 -6.81 1.52 12.28
N PRO A 153 -8.00 2.14 12.39
CA PRO A 153 -8.81 2.10 13.61
C PRO A 153 -9.32 0.71 14.01
N ILE A 154 -9.33 -0.26 13.09
CA ILE A 154 -9.75 -1.64 13.37
C ILE A 154 -8.61 -2.66 13.24
N PHE A 155 -7.42 -2.23 12.82
CA PHE A 155 -6.28 -3.11 12.68
C PHE A 155 -5.50 -3.17 13.99
N TYR A 156 -5.80 -4.19 14.80
CA TYR A 156 -5.11 -4.46 16.05
C TYR A 156 -3.79 -5.19 15.78
N TYR A 157 -2.70 -4.60 16.25
CA TYR A 157 -1.36 -5.18 16.14
C TYR A 157 -0.92 -5.74 17.50
N PRO A 158 -0.92 -7.08 17.69
CA PRO A 158 -0.69 -7.71 19.00
C PRO A 158 0.58 -7.26 19.71
N PRO A 159 1.74 -7.08 19.05
CA PRO A 159 2.95 -6.60 19.74
C PRO A 159 2.80 -5.22 20.37
N PHE A 160 1.94 -4.36 19.81
CA PHE A 160 1.66 -3.03 20.38
C PHE A 160 0.49 -3.02 21.35
N LYS A 161 -0.26 -4.12 21.45
CA LYS A 161 -1.46 -4.27 22.31
C LYS A 161 -2.52 -3.19 22.05
N THR A 162 -2.61 -2.69 20.84
CA THR A 162 -3.58 -1.66 20.42
C THR A 162 -3.71 -1.64 18.89
N THR A 163 -4.64 -0.82 18.38
CA THR A 163 -4.78 -0.59 16.94
C THR A 163 -3.67 0.31 16.40
N LEU A 164 -3.41 0.23 15.10
CA LEU A 164 -2.43 1.12 14.45
C LEU A 164 -2.86 2.59 14.43
N ALA A 165 -4.14 2.88 14.63
CA ALA A 165 -4.62 4.25 14.80
C ALA A 165 -4.33 4.85 16.20
N ASN A 166 -3.85 4.05 17.14
CA ASN A 166 -3.48 4.50 18.50
C ASN A 166 -1.96 4.67 18.70
N VAL A 167 -1.18 4.51 17.65
CA VAL A 167 0.28 4.69 17.74
C VAL A 167 0.73 5.86 16.86
N SER A 168 1.94 6.35 17.10
CA SER A 168 2.54 7.37 16.24
C SER A 168 2.80 6.83 14.85
N GLU A 169 2.88 7.72 13.87
CA GLU A 169 3.24 7.35 12.50
C GLU A 169 4.59 6.65 12.42
N GLU A 170 5.59 7.14 13.17
CA GLU A 170 6.91 6.52 13.26
C GLU A 170 6.81 5.06 13.75
N LYS A 171 6.04 4.82 14.81
CA LYS A 171 5.84 3.48 15.37
C LYS A 171 5.10 2.57 14.39
N LYS A 172 4.06 3.06 13.73
CA LYS A 172 3.36 2.35 12.66
C LYS A 172 4.31 1.99 11.51
N ASN A 173 5.10 2.95 11.04
CA ASN A 173 6.02 2.75 9.92
C ASN A 173 7.11 1.72 10.22
N SER A 174 7.50 1.54 11.49
CA SER A 174 8.48 0.53 11.89
C SER A 174 8.03 -0.92 11.65
N VAL A 175 6.73 -1.16 11.50
CA VAL A 175 6.12 -2.49 11.29
C VAL A 175 5.25 -2.54 10.04
N SER A 176 5.20 -1.49 9.23
CA SER A 176 4.28 -1.40 8.12
C SER A 176 4.60 -2.38 6.99
N HIS A 177 3.55 -2.84 6.33
CA HIS A 177 3.60 -3.66 5.13
C HIS A 177 4.38 -2.97 4.00
N ARG A 178 4.22 -1.64 3.82
CA ARG A 178 4.96 -0.86 2.82
C ARG A 178 6.43 -0.76 3.17
N GLY A 179 6.76 -0.52 4.43
CA GLY A 179 8.15 -0.53 4.90
C GLY A 179 8.84 -1.87 4.64
N ALA A 180 8.16 -2.99 4.90
CA ALA A 180 8.68 -4.34 4.64
C ALA A 180 8.91 -4.60 3.14
N ALA A 181 8.00 -4.20 2.26
CA ALA A 181 8.17 -4.32 0.81
C ALA A 181 9.33 -3.44 0.31
N LEU A 182 9.40 -2.21 0.81
CA LEU A 182 10.41 -1.26 0.41
C LEU A 182 11.82 -1.67 0.88
N GLU A 183 11.96 -2.24 2.07
CA GLU A 183 13.24 -2.79 2.54
C GLU A 183 13.78 -3.87 1.58
N LYS A 184 12.90 -4.74 1.08
CA LYS A 184 13.28 -5.75 0.08
C LYS A 184 13.74 -5.10 -1.23
N PHE A 185 13.01 -4.11 -1.72
CA PHE A 185 13.40 -3.33 -2.89
C PHE A 185 14.76 -2.64 -2.72
N LEU A 186 14.99 -1.98 -1.58
CA LEU A 186 16.24 -1.25 -1.33
C LEU A 186 17.46 -2.17 -1.28
N LYS A 187 17.30 -3.41 -0.79
CA LYS A 187 18.39 -4.42 -0.82
C LYS A 187 18.83 -4.77 -2.23
N ASP A 188 17.93 -4.75 -3.19
CA ASP A 188 18.25 -5.01 -4.59
C ASP A 188 18.69 -3.75 -5.33
N TRP A 189 18.12 -2.60 -4.99
CA TRP A 189 18.49 -1.30 -5.55
C TRP A 189 19.94 -0.89 -5.22
N SER A 190 20.47 -1.35 -4.09
CA SER A 190 21.82 -1.00 -3.61
C SER A 190 22.93 -1.85 -4.24
N LYS A 191 22.61 -2.85 -5.07
CA LYS A 191 23.54 -3.71 -5.80
C LYS A 191 23.86 -3.14 -7.18
#